data_1963c00e54f19f1ae12b7abc73a3ff09
#
_entry.id   1963c00e54f19f1ae12b7abc73a3ff09
#
_cell.length_a   1.000
_cell.length_b   1.000
_cell.length_c   1.000
_cell.angle_alpha   90.00
_cell.angle_beta   90.00
_cell.angle_gamma   90.00
#
_symmetry.space_group_name_H-M   'P 1'
#
loop_
_entity.id
_entity.type
_entity.pdbx_description
1 polymer ?
#
loop_
_entity_poly.entity_id
_entity_poly.type
_entity_poly.pdbx_seq_one_letter_code
_entity_poly.pdbx_strand_id
1 'polypeptide(L)'
;MANVTIEHNASEARLAELGVSKWPTWSKEVSVFPFEFNARETAYILEGECTLTPADGSAPINFTVGDLLVFPEGLKVTWEVKKALKKHYKHG
;
A
#
# COMPACT_ATOMS: atom_id res chain seq x y z
N MET A 1 10.59 -10.42 9.73
CA MET A 1 9.68 -9.33 10.14
C MET A 1 9.31 -8.49 8.93
N ALA A 2 8.05 -8.09 8.86
CA ALA A 2 7.62 -7.17 7.81
C ALA A 2 8.21 -5.78 8.06
N ASN A 3 8.87 -5.22 7.04
CA ASN A 3 9.48 -3.90 7.11
C ASN A 3 8.70 -2.90 6.26
N VAL A 4 7.39 -2.81 6.53
CA VAL A 4 6.54 -1.85 5.84
C VAL A 4 6.70 -0.48 6.49
N THR A 5 6.97 0.52 5.66
CA THR A 5 7.03 1.90 6.11
C THR A 5 5.72 2.58 5.76
N ILE A 6 5.16 3.34 6.70
CA ILE A 6 3.92 4.07 6.47
C ILE A 6 4.10 5.53 6.89
N GLU A 7 3.67 6.44 6.02
CA GLU A 7 3.65 7.88 6.28
C GLU A 7 2.20 8.32 6.15
N HIS A 8 1.58 8.70 7.28
CA HIS A 8 0.19 9.13 7.31
C HIS A 8 0.05 10.57 6.84
N ASN A 9 -1.00 10.85 6.05
CA ASN A 9 -1.31 12.19 5.55
C ASN A 9 -0.09 12.84 4.88
N ALA A 10 0.50 12.13 3.92
CA ALA A 10 1.64 12.65 3.17
C ALA A 10 1.29 14.01 2.54
N SER A 11 2.17 14.99 2.70
CA SER A 11 1.93 16.35 2.23
C SER A 11 1.98 16.44 0.70
N GLU A 12 1.33 17.46 0.14
CA GLU A 12 1.40 17.71 -1.30
C GLU A 12 2.83 17.91 -1.77
N ALA A 13 3.66 18.57 -0.97
CA ALA A 13 5.09 18.78 -1.30
C ALA A 13 5.82 17.44 -1.37
N ARG A 14 5.54 16.52 -0.44
CA ARG A 14 6.12 15.18 -0.43
C ARG A 14 5.72 14.39 -1.67
N LEU A 15 4.43 14.43 -2.01
CA LEU A 15 3.90 13.72 -3.19
C LEU A 15 4.46 14.30 -4.49
N ALA A 16 4.59 15.61 -4.57
CA ALA A 16 5.17 16.28 -5.75
C ALA A 16 6.65 15.93 -5.91
N GLU A 17 7.40 15.89 -4.81
CA GLU A 17 8.81 15.49 -4.79
C GLU A 17 9.00 14.08 -5.36
N LEU A 18 8.10 13.16 -5.00
CA LEU A 18 8.15 11.78 -5.47
C LEU A 18 7.56 11.59 -6.87
N GLY A 19 6.79 12.56 -7.38
CA GLY A 19 6.12 12.46 -8.67
C GLY A 19 4.96 11.47 -8.67
N VAL A 20 4.26 11.34 -7.55
CA VAL A 20 3.18 10.37 -7.35
C VAL A 20 2.11 10.45 -8.42
N SER A 21 1.72 11.65 -8.86
CA SER A 21 0.67 11.83 -9.86
C SER A 21 1.02 11.22 -11.24
N LYS A 22 2.28 10.91 -11.47
CA LYS A 22 2.75 10.29 -12.73
C LYS A 22 2.80 8.77 -12.63
N TRP A 23 2.61 8.20 -11.46
CA TRP A 23 2.63 6.76 -11.27
C TRP A 23 1.32 6.13 -11.78
N PRO A 24 1.35 4.88 -12.27
CA PRO A 24 0.13 4.18 -12.64
C PRO A 24 -0.79 4.01 -11.44
N THR A 25 -2.07 3.75 -11.72
CA THR A 25 -3.07 3.48 -10.69
C THR A 25 -3.52 2.03 -10.75
N TRP A 26 -3.99 1.52 -9.62
CA TRP A 26 -4.56 0.20 -9.50
C TRP A 26 -5.76 0.27 -8.56
N SER A 27 -6.81 -0.45 -8.92
CA SER A 27 -8.06 -0.46 -8.15
C SER A 27 -8.46 -1.89 -7.81
N LYS A 28 -9.09 -2.06 -6.64
CA LYS A 28 -9.58 -3.36 -6.21
C LYS A 28 -10.85 -3.17 -5.41
N GLU A 29 -11.84 -4.01 -5.70
CA GLU A 29 -13.09 -4.04 -4.96
C GLU A 29 -12.90 -4.64 -3.56
N VAL A 30 -13.90 -4.49 -2.70
CA VAL A 30 -13.94 -5.15 -1.39
C VAL A 30 -13.70 -6.66 -1.58
N SER A 31 -12.67 -7.19 -0.93
CA SER A 31 -12.23 -8.58 -1.13
C SER A 31 -11.18 -8.96 -0.10
N VAL A 32 -10.90 -10.27 -0.02
CA VAL A 32 -9.81 -10.83 0.78
C VAL A 32 -9.03 -11.77 -0.12
N PHE A 33 -7.72 -11.59 -0.22
CA PHE A 33 -6.90 -12.42 -1.09
C PHE A 33 -5.44 -12.45 -0.63
N PRO A 34 -4.72 -13.56 -0.90
CA PRO A 34 -3.27 -13.63 -0.63
C PRO A 34 -2.50 -12.86 -1.71
N PHE A 35 -1.35 -12.32 -1.34
CA PHE A 35 -0.51 -11.59 -2.28
C PHE A 35 0.95 -11.64 -1.84
N GLU A 36 1.86 -11.68 -2.82
CA GLU A 36 3.30 -11.59 -2.56
C GLU A 36 3.86 -10.42 -3.37
N PHE A 37 4.64 -9.56 -2.71
CA PHE A 37 5.33 -8.46 -3.38
C PHE A 37 6.60 -8.99 -4.05
N ASN A 38 6.57 -9.13 -5.37
CA ASN A 38 7.72 -9.62 -6.14
C ASN A 38 8.79 -8.57 -6.37
N ALA A 39 8.50 -7.33 -6.03
CA ALA A 39 9.43 -6.21 -6.09
C ALA A 39 9.02 -5.22 -4.98
N ARG A 40 9.98 -4.39 -4.56
CA ARG A 40 9.66 -3.29 -3.65
C ARG A 40 8.61 -2.41 -4.31
N GLU A 41 7.55 -2.08 -3.57
CA GLU A 41 6.47 -1.24 -4.06
C GLU A 41 6.27 -0.03 -3.16
N THR A 42 6.18 1.16 -3.75
CA THR A 42 5.75 2.37 -3.06
C THR A 42 4.33 2.68 -3.53
N ALA A 43 3.42 2.91 -2.60
CA ALA A 43 2.00 3.13 -2.91
C ALA A 43 1.46 4.35 -2.16
N TYR A 44 0.62 5.12 -2.86
CA TYR A 44 -0.12 6.23 -2.25
C TYR A 44 -1.61 5.97 -2.43
N ILE A 45 -2.35 6.02 -1.32
CA ILE A 45 -3.76 5.61 -1.28
C ILE A 45 -4.66 6.79 -1.62
N LEU A 46 -5.39 6.66 -2.73
CA LEU A 46 -6.35 7.67 -3.21
C LEU A 46 -7.74 7.45 -2.67
N GLU A 47 -8.16 6.19 -2.53
CA GLU A 47 -9.49 5.81 -2.05
C GLU A 47 -9.40 4.48 -1.33
N GLY A 48 -10.27 4.28 -0.33
CA GLY A 48 -10.44 3.00 0.30
C GLY A 48 -9.82 2.86 1.68
N GLU A 49 -9.96 1.66 2.21
CA GLU A 49 -9.47 1.29 3.53
C GLU A 49 -9.10 -0.19 3.48
N CYS A 50 -7.89 -0.51 3.92
CA CYS A 50 -7.35 -1.86 3.82
C CYS A 50 -6.60 -2.27 5.07
N THR A 51 -6.54 -3.60 5.27
CA THR A 51 -5.67 -4.23 6.26
C THR A 51 -4.80 -5.25 5.56
N LEU A 52 -3.49 -5.22 5.80
CA LEU A 52 -2.56 -6.25 5.37
C LEU A 52 -2.12 -7.07 6.57
N THR A 53 -2.29 -8.38 6.48
CA THR A 53 -1.81 -9.29 7.53
C THR A 53 -0.60 -10.04 7.00
N PRO A 54 0.62 -9.74 7.51
CA PRO A 54 1.82 -10.43 7.08
C PRO A 54 1.79 -11.92 7.42
N ALA A 55 2.27 -12.76 6.50
CA ALA A 55 2.29 -14.21 6.70
C ALA A 55 3.29 -14.66 7.75
N ASP A 56 4.26 -13.80 8.09
CA ASP A 56 5.29 -14.12 9.09
C ASP A 56 4.83 -13.93 10.55
N GLY A 57 3.56 -13.57 10.77
CA GLY A 57 3.02 -13.34 12.09
C GLY A 57 3.24 -11.94 12.65
N SER A 58 3.80 -11.02 11.86
CA SER A 58 3.92 -9.62 12.26
C SER A 58 2.54 -8.99 12.41
N ALA A 59 2.47 -7.86 13.12
CA ALA A 59 1.21 -7.16 13.37
C ALA A 59 0.54 -6.73 12.05
N PRO A 60 -0.79 -6.79 11.97
CA PRO A 60 -1.52 -6.28 10.81
C PRO A 60 -1.25 -4.80 10.58
N ILE A 61 -1.26 -4.40 9.32
CA ILE A 61 -1.01 -3.02 8.90
C ILE A 61 -2.31 -2.47 8.32
N ASN A 62 -2.81 -1.38 8.93
CA ASN A 62 -4.03 -0.72 8.47
C ASN A 62 -3.65 0.56 7.75
N PHE A 63 -4.28 0.82 6.60
CA PHE A 63 -4.04 2.06 5.88
C PHE A 63 -5.29 2.53 5.15
N THR A 64 -5.32 3.81 4.84
CA THR A 64 -6.46 4.49 4.24
C THR A 64 -5.99 5.67 3.38
N VAL A 65 -6.95 6.48 2.91
CA VAL A 65 -6.69 7.65 2.06
C VAL A 65 -5.64 8.57 2.69
N GLY A 66 -4.68 8.97 1.89
CA GLY A 66 -3.60 9.88 2.31
C GLY A 66 -2.35 9.18 2.82
N ASP A 67 -2.38 7.86 2.99
CA ASP A 67 -1.22 7.11 3.47
C ASP A 67 -0.27 6.79 2.31
N LEU A 68 1.01 6.99 2.56
CA LEU A 68 2.10 6.63 1.66
C LEU A 68 2.85 5.46 2.29
N LEU A 69 2.94 4.35 1.57
CA LEU A 69 3.53 3.12 2.09
C LEU A 69 4.66 2.62 1.21
N VAL A 70 5.64 1.95 1.84
CA VAL A 70 6.68 1.22 1.12
C VAL A 70 6.64 -0.23 1.59
N PHE A 71 6.42 -1.14 0.64
CA PHE A 71 6.39 -2.58 0.88
C PHE A 71 7.68 -3.20 0.37
N PRO A 72 8.37 -4.01 1.19
CA PRO A 72 9.61 -4.64 0.75
C PRO A 72 9.36 -5.79 -0.23
N GLU A 73 10.33 -6.06 -1.08
CA GLU A 73 10.32 -7.24 -1.95
C GLU A 73 10.28 -8.50 -1.09
N GLY A 74 9.51 -9.50 -1.52
CA GLY A 74 9.40 -10.78 -0.84
C GLY A 74 8.36 -10.82 0.28
N LEU A 75 7.71 -9.70 0.57
CA LEU A 75 6.67 -9.65 1.58
C LEU A 75 5.45 -10.45 1.13
N LYS A 76 5.02 -11.41 1.97
CA LYS A 76 3.81 -12.20 1.74
C LYS A 76 2.74 -11.76 2.73
N VAL A 77 1.55 -11.47 2.23
CA VAL A 77 0.46 -10.91 3.04
C VAL A 77 -0.88 -11.50 2.62
N THR A 78 -1.87 -11.31 3.50
CA THR A 78 -3.27 -11.41 3.12
C THR A 78 -3.82 -9.99 3.08
N TRP A 79 -4.34 -9.58 1.92
CA TRP A 79 -5.02 -8.31 1.74
C TRP A 79 -6.47 -8.44 2.18
N GLU A 80 -6.93 -7.49 2.98
CA GLU A 80 -8.35 -7.32 3.25
C GLU A 80 -8.73 -5.91 2.80
N VAL A 81 -9.42 -5.81 1.67
CA VAL A 81 -9.92 -4.54 1.14
C VAL A 81 -11.29 -4.32 1.77
N LYS A 82 -11.37 -3.41 2.74
CA LYS A 82 -12.61 -3.14 3.49
C LYS A 82 -13.50 -2.14 2.79
N LYS A 83 -12.91 -1.19 2.07
CA LYS A 83 -13.59 -0.24 1.19
C LYS A 83 -12.83 -0.22 -0.11
N ALA A 84 -13.55 -0.13 -1.25
CA ALA A 84 -12.93 -0.20 -2.57
C ALA A 84 -11.68 0.65 -2.66
N LEU A 85 -10.57 0.03 -3.05
CA LEU A 85 -9.23 0.61 -3.05
C LEU A 85 -8.89 1.23 -4.40
N LYS A 86 -8.26 2.40 -4.35
CA LYS A 86 -7.57 2.98 -5.51
C LYS A 86 -6.26 3.58 -5.03
N LYS A 87 -5.17 3.26 -5.70
CA LYS A 87 -3.85 3.74 -5.32
C LYS A 87 -3.01 4.08 -6.55
N HIS A 88 -2.08 5.03 -6.38
CA HIS A 88 -0.91 5.16 -7.24
C HIS A 88 0.15 4.22 -6.72
N TYR A 89 0.92 3.59 -7.61
CA TYR A 89 1.99 2.70 -7.18
C TYR A 89 3.20 2.78 -8.10
N LYS A 90 4.35 2.38 -7.56
CA LYS A 90 5.61 2.34 -8.28
C LYS A 90 6.43 1.17 -7.76
N HIS A 91 7.03 0.40 -8.65
CA HIS A 91 7.97 -0.67 -8.30
C HIS A 91 9.41 -0.16 -8.38
N GLY A 92 10.25 -0.69 -7.48
CA GLY A 92 11.68 -0.34 -7.47
C GLY A 92 12.16 0.56 -6.36
#